data_83b8b6a68ff7a956ddd90af276713988
#
_entry.id   83b8b6a68ff7a956ddd90af276713988
#
_cell.length_a   1.000
_cell.length_b   1.000
_cell.length_c   1.000
_cell.angle_alpha   90.00
_cell.angle_beta   90.00
_cell.angle_gamma   90.00
#
_symmetry.space_group_name_H-M   'P 1'
#
loop_
_entity.id
_entity.type
_entity.pdbx_description
1 polymer ?
#
loop_
_entity_poly.entity_id
_entity_poly.type
_entity_poly.pdbx_seq_one_letter_code
_entity_poly.pdbx_strand_id
1 'polypeptide(L)'
;MVRWLYDLYERTRDRVAISFFMEANFMQDIILDEFAAEGNIRGYQLPILPDTRKKPEKVQRIEAVSPLWERGFVFYNEALKESPDMEVGIEQTLALERGSRVHDDAPDADEGAIWYLQRSTRQEVFKPVAIPRRSPKNMW
;
A
#
# COMPACT_ATOMS: atom_id res chain seq x y z
N MET A 1 -7.32 -13.82 -10.53
CA MET A 1 -6.61 -12.77 -9.75
C MET A 1 -6.05 -11.68 -10.65
N VAL A 2 -5.19 -11.98 -11.61
CA VAL A 2 -4.51 -10.98 -12.47
C VAL A 2 -5.48 -10.02 -13.16
N ARG A 3 -6.50 -10.53 -13.86
CA ARG A 3 -7.52 -9.70 -14.54
C ARG A 3 -8.19 -8.70 -13.58
N TRP A 4 -8.51 -9.13 -12.38
CA TRP A 4 -9.13 -8.25 -11.39
C TRP A 4 -8.25 -7.05 -11.02
N LEU A 5 -6.92 -7.24 -10.92
CA LEU A 5 -5.98 -6.15 -10.65
C LEU A 5 -5.92 -5.14 -11.81
N TYR A 6 -5.96 -5.61 -13.06
CA TYR A 6 -6.05 -4.74 -14.22
C TYR A 6 -7.38 -3.97 -14.25
N ASP A 7 -8.50 -4.64 -13.96
CA ASP A 7 -9.83 -3.99 -13.90
C ASP A 7 -9.88 -2.95 -12.78
N LEU A 8 -9.29 -3.23 -11.62
CA LEU A 8 -9.15 -2.28 -10.51
C LEU A 8 -8.35 -1.06 -10.95
N TYR A 9 -7.19 -1.27 -11.56
CA TYR A 9 -6.36 -0.19 -12.06
C TYR A 9 -7.09 0.69 -13.06
N GLU A 10 -7.75 0.12 -14.05
CA GLU A 10 -8.51 0.86 -15.07
C GLU A 10 -9.63 1.71 -14.49
N ARG A 11 -10.33 1.20 -13.48
CA ARG A 11 -11.43 1.93 -12.82
C ARG A 11 -10.97 3.09 -11.95
N THR A 12 -9.73 3.07 -11.49
CA THR A 12 -9.29 3.97 -10.43
C THR A 12 -8.13 4.89 -10.83
N ARG A 13 -7.33 4.55 -11.85
CA ARG A 13 -6.11 5.27 -12.27
C ARG A 13 -6.31 6.76 -12.55
N ASP A 14 -7.50 7.15 -13.01
CA ASP A 14 -7.81 8.55 -13.32
C ASP A 14 -8.17 9.39 -12.07
N ARG A 15 -8.31 8.74 -10.92
CA ARG A 15 -8.72 9.37 -9.65
C ARG A 15 -7.64 9.33 -8.59
N VAL A 16 -6.85 8.26 -8.56
CA VAL A 16 -5.82 8.03 -7.55
C VAL A 16 -4.57 7.43 -8.16
N ALA A 17 -3.42 7.78 -7.61
CA ALA A 17 -2.17 7.09 -7.93
C ALA A 17 -2.18 5.70 -7.25
N ILE A 18 -1.99 4.65 -8.05
CA ILE A 18 -1.99 3.27 -7.56
C ILE A 18 -0.59 2.69 -7.72
N SER A 19 -0.12 2.02 -6.69
CA SER A 19 1.08 1.20 -6.73
C SER A 19 0.74 -0.20 -6.24
N PHE A 20 1.25 -1.21 -6.94
CA PHE A 20 1.09 -2.60 -6.56
C PHE A 20 2.40 -3.11 -6.00
N PHE A 21 2.33 -3.76 -4.84
CA PHE A 21 3.47 -4.42 -4.22
C PHE A 21 3.17 -5.90 -4.06
N MET A 22 4.16 -6.73 -4.36
CA MET A 22 4.05 -8.18 -4.23
C MET A 22 5.30 -8.70 -3.54
N GLU A 23 5.14 -9.69 -2.67
CA GLU A 23 6.30 -10.33 -2.06
C GLU A 23 7.21 -10.91 -3.12
N ALA A 24 8.52 -10.68 -2.97
CA ALA A 24 9.53 -11.10 -3.95
C ALA A 24 9.50 -12.63 -4.21
N ASN A 25 9.13 -13.41 -3.19
CA ASN A 25 8.99 -14.86 -3.31
C ASN A 25 7.77 -15.30 -4.13
N PHE A 26 6.75 -14.46 -4.23
CA PHE A 26 5.55 -14.68 -5.04
C PHE A 26 5.74 -14.26 -6.50
N MET A 27 6.75 -13.46 -6.80
CA MET A 27 7.10 -13.04 -8.16
C MET A 27 7.88 -14.14 -8.91
N GLN A 28 7.56 -15.41 -8.65
CA GLN A 28 8.13 -16.52 -9.39
C GLN A 28 7.44 -16.67 -10.76
N ASP A 29 8.15 -17.23 -11.70
CA ASP A 29 7.93 -17.18 -13.15
C ASP A 29 6.47 -17.32 -13.64
N ILE A 30 5.66 -18.16 -13.02
CA ILE A 30 4.27 -18.45 -13.47
C ILE A 30 3.37 -17.20 -13.34
N ILE A 31 3.49 -16.45 -12.24
CA ILE A 31 2.64 -15.27 -12.01
C ILE A 31 3.06 -14.13 -12.94
N LEU A 32 4.35 -13.99 -13.18
CA LEU A 32 4.86 -12.98 -14.12
C LEU A 32 4.37 -13.22 -15.55
N ASP A 33 4.29 -14.48 -15.97
CA ASP A 33 3.75 -14.85 -17.29
C ASP A 33 2.27 -14.50 -17.43
N GLU A 34 1.45 -14.73 -16.38
CA GLU A 34 0.05 -14.33 -16.38
C GLU A 34 -0.12 -12.81 -16.46
N PHE A 35 0.69 -12.04 -15.74
CA PHE A 35 0.69 -10.58 -15.82
C PHE A 35 1.12 -10.09 -17.20
N ALA A 36 2.17 -10.66 -17.77
CA ALA A 36 2.64 -10.32 -19.11
C ALA A 36 1.59 -10.64 -20.17
N ALA A 37 0.93 -11.79 -20.09
CA ALA A 37 -0.12 -12.19 -21.01
C ALA A 37 -1.32 -11.24 -20.98
N GLU A 38 -1.84 -10.91 -19.79
CA GLU A 38 -2.95 -9.98 -19.63
C GLU A 38 -2.56 -8.56 -20.08
N GLY A 39 -1.34 -8.12 -19.73
CA GLY A 39 -0.81 -6.83 -20.14
C GLY A 39 -0.70 -6.70 -21.67
N ASN A 40 -0.27 -7.77 -22.36
CA ASN A 40 -0.23 -7.79 -23.81
C ASN A 40 -1.63 -7.67 -24.43
N ILE A 41 -2.65 -8.30 -23.83
CA ILE A 41 -4.05 -8.18 -24.27
C ILE A 41 -4.54 -6.74 -24.11
N ARG A 42 -4.18 -6.06 -23.02
CA ARG A 42 -4.65 -4.69 -22.70
C ARG A 42 -3.77 -3.58 -23.28
N GLY A 43 -2.61 -3.91 -23.81
CA GLY A 43 -1.68 -2.97 -24.41
C GLY A 43 -0.81 -2.19 -23.40
N TYR A 44 -0.76 -2.59 -22.13
CA TYR A 44 0.12 -2.00 -21.10
C TYR A 44 0.41 -3.00 -19.98
N GLN A 45 1.49 -2.78 -19.24
CA GLN A 45 1.86 -3.61 -18.08
C GLN A 45 1.58 -2.85 -16.77
N LEU A 46 1.04 -3.56 -15.77
CA LEU A 46 0.88 -2.99 -14.43
C LEU A 46 2.25 -2.79 -13.77
N PRO A 47 2.48 -1.64 -13.10
CA PRO A 47 3.71 -1.37 -12.37
C PRO A 47 3.72 -2.13 -11.03
N ILE A 48 4.08 -3.42 -11.08
CA ILE A 48 4.19 -4.24 -9.86
C ILE A 48 5.61 -4.14 -9.35
N LEU A 49 5.75 -3.72 -8.10
CA LEU A 49 7.03 -3.56 -7.42
C LEU A 49 7.24 -4.71 -6.43
N PRO A 50 8.45 -5.30 -6.38
CA PRO A 50 8.73 -6.31 -5.38
C PRO A 50 8.80 -5.70 -3.98
N ASP A 51 8.14 -6.34 -3.01
CA ASP A 51 8.35 -6.03 -1.60
C ASP A 51 9.63 -6.72 -1.11
N THR A 52 10.70 -5.96 -1.03
CA THR A 52 12.03 -6.42 -0.58
C THR A 52 12.34 -6.02 0.86
N ARG A 53 11.35 -5.60 1.63
CA ARG A 53 11.55 -5.21 3.03
C ARG A 53 12.10 -6.37 3.85
N LYS A 54 13.07 -6.09 4.72
CA LYS A 54 13.39 -6.97 5.85
C LYS A 54 12.27 -6.84 6.87
N LYS A 55 11.35 -7.79 6.86
CA LYS A 55 10.18 -7.79 7.73
C LYS A 55 10.56 -8.36 9.10
N PRO A 56 10.34 -7.63 10.21
CA PRO A 56 10.34 -8.21 11.55
C PRO A 56 9.19 -9.24 11.66
N GLU A 57 9.03 -9.81 12.84
CA GLU A 57 7.94 -10.75 13.12
C GLU A 57 6.58 -10.12 12.77
N LYS A 58 5.71 -10.91 12.10
CA LYS A 58 4.46 -10.45 11.46
C LYS A 58 3.53 -9.74 12.46
N VAL A 59 3.23 -10.38 13.58
CA VAL A 59 2.30 -9.82 14.58
C VAL A 59 2.83 -8.49 15.14
N GLN A 60 4.13 -8.39 15.40
CA GLN A 60 4.74 -7.14 15.89
C GLN A 60 4.59 -5.99 14.87
N ARG A 61 4.67 -6.29 13.56
CA ARG A 61 4.50 -5.28 12.51
C ARG A 61 3.06 -4.77 12.46
N ILE A 62 2.12 -5.70 12.53
CA ILE A 62 0.69 -5.37 12.47
C ILE A 62 0.29 -4.61 13.75
N GLU A 63 0.72 -5.05 14.93
CA GLU A 63 0.50 -4.33 16.19
C GLU A 63 1.08 -2.91 16.17
N ALA A 64 2.23 -2.71 15.52
CA ALA A 64 2.85 -1.39 15.43
C ALA A 64 2.02 -0.35 14.67
N VAL A 65 1.14 -0.77 13.77
CA VAL A 65 0.26 0.12 13.01
C VAL A 65 -1.16 0.20 13.61
N SER A 66 -1.51 -0.62 14.59
CA SER A 66 -2.83 -0.60 15.25
C SER A 66 -3.26 0.77 15.79
N PRO A 67 -2.34 1.65 16.30
CA PRO A 67 -2.72 2.98 16.74
C PRO A 67 -3.35 3.86 15.65
N LEU A 68 -3.15 3.51 14.37
CA LEU A 68 -3.77 4.26 13.27
C LEU A 68 -5.28 3.96 13.16
N TRP A 69 -5.69 2.72 13.43
CA TRP A 69 -7.11 2.38 13.55
C TRP A 69 -7.74 3.04 14.78
N GLU A 70 -7.10 2.95 15.93
CA GLU A 70 -7.59 3.55 17.19
C GLU A 70 -7.79 5.07 17.07
N ARG A 71 -6.93 5.74 16.30
CA ARG A 71 -7.01 7.19 16.05
C ARG A 71 -7.91 7.57 14.88
N GLY A 72 -8.53 6.61 14.20
CA GLY A 72 -9.40 6.85 13.06
C GLY A 72 -8.69 7.36 11.82
N PHE A 73 -7.45 6.92 11.56
CA PHE A 73 -6.71 7.24 10.33
C PHE A 73 -6.85 6.17 9.24
N VAL A 74 -7.41 5.01 9.58
CA VAL A 74 -7.69 3.93 8.64
C VAL A 74 -9.21 3.82 8.49
N PHE A 75 -9.69 3.79 7.25
CA PHE A 75 -11.10 3.75 6.91
C PHE A 75 -11.36 2.60 5.96
N TYR A 76 -12.41 1.85 6.22
CA TYR A 76 -12.95 0.88 5.28
C TYR A 76 -14.09 1.51 4.48
N ASN A 77 -14.23 1.10 3.22
CA ASN A 77 -15.30 1.61 2.37
C ASN A 77 -16.65 1.02 2.81
N GLU A 78 -17.52 1.86 3.36
CA GLU A 78 -18.86 1.46 3.84
C GLU A 78 -19.71 0.79 2.75
N ALA A 79 -19.55 1.20 1.48
CA ALA A 79 -20.28 0.59 0.37
C ALA A 79 -19.89 -0.87 0.12
N LEU A 80 -18.76 -1.34 0.67
CA LEU A 80 -18.29 -2.72 0.57
C LEU A 80 -18.54 -3.52 1.85
N LYS A 81 -19.19 -2.95 2.86
CA LYS A 81 -19.36 -3.56 4.18
C LYS A 81 -20.01 -4.95 4.13
N GLU A 82 -20.94 -5.16 3.20
CA GLU A 82 -21.65 -6.43 3.02
C GLU A 82 -21.01 -7.34 1.97
N SER A 83 -19.82 -6.98 1.46
CA SER A 83 -19.11 -7.88 0.53
C SER A 83 -18.40 -8.98 1.30
N PRO A 84 -18.45 -10.23 0.83
CA PRO A 84 -17.81 -11.36 1.51
C PRO A 84 -16.31 -11.14 1.76
N ASP A 85 -15.61 -10.53 0.81
CA ASP A 85 -14.17 -10.26 0.93
C ASP A 85 -13.87 -9.24 2.04
N MET A 86 -14.72 -8.21 2.20
CA MET A 86 -14.57 -7.22 3.26
C MET A 86 -14.87 -7.83 4.63
N GLU A 87 -15.91 -8.66 4.75
CA GLU A 87 -16.25 -9.35 5.99
C GLU A 87 -15.09 -10.23 6.44
N VAL A 88 -14.55 -11.06 5.54
CA VAL A 88 -13.39 -11.93 5.83
C VAL A 88 -12.18 -11.09 6.27
N GLY A 89 -11.88 -9.98 5.58
CA GLY A 89 -10.77 -9.11 5.93
C GLY A 89 -10.90 -8.50 7.32
N ILE A 90 -12.11 -8.03 7.67
CA ILE A 90 -12.40 -7.47 9.01
C ILE A 90 -12.30 -8.56 10.08
N GLU A 91 -12.85 -9.76 9.83
CA GLU A 91 -12.77 -10.89 10.76
C GLU A 91 -11.30 -11.29 11.04
N GLN A 92 -10.47 -11.38 10.01
CA GLN A 92 -9.04 -11.66 10.17
C GLN A 92 -8.33 -10.59 11.01
N THR A 93 -8.67 -9.32 10.78
CA THR A 93 -8.08 -8.20 11.53
C THR A 93 -8.49 -8.23 13.00
N LEU A 94 -9.76 -8.51 13.30
CA LEU A 94 -10.26 -8.59 14.67
C LEU A 94 -9.81 -9.84 15.43
N ALA A 95 -9.56 -10.94 14.71
CA ALA A 95 -9.11 -12.21 15.30
C ALA A 95 -7.59 -12.30 15.46
N LEU A 96 -6.84 -11.25 15.09
CA LEU A 96 -5.39 -11.26 15.17
C LEU A 96 -4.92 -11.25 16.63
N GLU A 97 -4.29 -12.35 17.04
CA GLU A 97 -3.68 -12.52 18.35
C GLU A 97 -2.30 -13.16 18.24
N ARG A 98 -1.43 -12.90 19.20
CA ARG A 98 -0.11 -13.56 19.27
C ARG A 98 -0.27 -15.06 19.46
N GLY A 99 0.35 -15.83 18.57
CA GLY A 99 0.27 -17.30 18.59
C GLY A 99 -1.03 -17.87 18.01
N SER A 100 -1.90 -17.05 17.47
CA SER A 100 -3.07 -17.50 16.71
C SER A 100 -2.66 -18.23 15.44
N ARG A 101 -3.47 -19.22 15.04
CA ARG A 101 -3.37 -19.90 13.74
C ARG A 101 -4.42 -19.41 12.75
N VAL A 102 -5.09 -18.32 13.05
CA VAL A 102 -6.08 -17.68 12.17
C VAL A 102 -5.36 -17.10 10.97
N HIS A 103 -6.03 -17.12 9.82
CA HIS A 103 -5.54 -16.43 8.63
C HIS A 103 -5.38 -14.94 8.94
N ASP A 104 -4.25 -14.38 8.54
CA ASP A 104 -3.84 -13.01 8.85
C ASP A 104 -3.38 -12.24 7.59
N ASP A 105 -3.83 -12.70 6.43
CA ASP A 105 -3.43 -12.14 5.14
C ASP A 105 -3.92 -10.70 4.95
N ALA A 106 -5.14 -10.40 5.39
CA ALA A 106 -5.71 -9.06 5.29
C ALA A 106 -4.97 -8.03 6.17
N PRO A 107 -4.77 -8.26 7.50
CA PRO A 107 -4.00 -7.32 8.32
C PRO A 107 -2.53 -7.22 7.91
N ASP A 108 -1.91 -8.24 7.33
CA ASP A 108 -0.56 -8.16 6.78
C ASP A 108 -0.51 -7.29 5.51
N ALA A 109 -1.51 -7.39 4.66
CA ALA A 109 -1.64 -6.55 3.47
C ALA A 109 -1.87 -5.08 3.85
N ASP A 110 -2.74 -4.81 4.84
CA ASP A 110 -2.99 -3.47 5.37
C ASP A 110 -1.72 -2.84 5.97
N GLU A 111 -0.95 -3.61 6.78
CA GLU A 111 0.34 -3.16 7.29
C GLU A 111 1.28 -2.76 6.15
N GLY A 112 1.38 -3.63 5.14
CA GLY A 112 2.21 -3.36 3.97
C GLY A 112 1.82 -2.08 3.25
N ALA A 113 0.55 -1.87 2.99
CA ALA A 113 0.03 -0.67 2.35
C ALA A 113 0.30 0.60 3.18
N ILE A 114 0.04 0.56 4.48
CA ILE A 114 0.32 1.66 5.42
C ILE A 114 1.80 2.01 5.42
N TRP A 115 2.68 1.02 5.48
CA TRP A 115 4.11 1.24 5.51
C TRP A 115 4.61 1.97 4.26
N TYR A 116 4.12 1.59 3.07
CA TYR A 116 4.48 2.26 1.82
C TYR A 116 3.91 3.68 1.75
N LEU A 117 2.65 3.88 2.15
CA LEU A 117 2.01 5.19 2.17
C LEU A 117 2.73 6.18 3.09
N GLN A 118 3.11 5.75 4.29
CA GLN A 118 3.85 6.59 5.24
C GLN A 118 5.23 7.02 4.70
N ARG A 119 5.86 6.23 3.86
CA ARG A 119 7.15 6.57 3.25
C ARG A 119 7.00 7.48 2.04
N SER A 120 5.99 7.25 1.22
CA SER A 120 5.70 8.09 0.07
C SER A 120 5.38 9.53 0.48
N THR A 121 4.61 9.70 1.55
CA THR A 121 4.27 11.03 2.10
C THR A 121 5.44 11.72 2.80
N ARG A 122 6.41 10.98 3.35
CA ARG A 122 7.60 11.57 3.99
C ARG A 122 8.60 12.20 3.00
N GLN A 123 8.52 11.88 1.72
CA GLN A 123 9.44 12.45 0.72
C GLN A 123 9.11 13.88 0.33
N GLU A 124 7.92 14.39 0.65
CA GLU A 124 7.55 15.80 0.48
C GLU A 124 7.77 16.65 1.74
N VAL A 125 8.88 16.45 2.44
CA VAL A 125 9.28 17.42 3.45
C VAL A 125 9.67 18.70 2.73
N PHE A 126 8.79 19.71 2.81
CA PHE A 126 9.06 21.09 2.41
C PHE A 126 10.45 21.49 2.90
N LYS A 127 11.41 21.61 2.00
CA LYS A 127 12.70 22.21 2.30
C LYS A 127 12.51 23.71 2.19
N PRO A 128 12.52 24.46 3.29
CA PRO A 128 12.42 25.92 3.20
C PRO A 128 13.60 26.43 2.38
N VAL A 129 13.32 27.01 1.22
CA VAL A 129 14.34 27.72 0.45
C VAL A 129 14.65 29.00 1.23
N ALA A 130 15.84 29.07 1.79
CA ALA A 130 16.33 30.28 2.43
C ALA A 130 16.45 31.36 1.32
N ILE A 131 15.57 32.33 1.32
CA ILE A 131 15.69 33.51 0.46
C ILE A 131 16.88 34.32 1.03
N PRO A 132 17.98 34.48 0.26
CA PRO A 132 19.09 35.26 0.72
C PRO A 132 18.61 36.70 0.98
N ARG A 133 18.78 37.17 2.22
CA ARG A 133 18.54 38.60 2.53
C ARG A 133 19.44 39.43 1.63
N ARG A 134 18.84 40.25 0.75
CA ARG A 134 19.59 41.29 0.04
C ARG A 134 20.19 42.19 1.10
N SER A 135 21.51 42.18 1.18
CA SER A 135 22.22 43.20 1.95
C SER A 135 21.88 44.57 1.35
N PRO A 136 21.54 45.56 2.16
CA PRO A 136 21.48 46.94 1.67
C PRO A 136 22.90 47.37 1.30
N LYS A 137 23.30 47.24 0.03
CA LYS A 137 24.50 47.85 -0.47
C LYS A 137 24.18 49.28 -0.86
N ASN A 138 24.68 50.17 0.00
CA ASN A 138 25.13 51.55 -0.30
C ASN A 138 24.22 52.42 -1.18
N MET A 139 23.36 53.10 -0.50
CA MET A 139 23.01 54.47 -0.88
C MET A 139 24.08 55.44 -0.32
N TRP A 140 25.02 55.82 -1.16
CA TRP A 140 25.80 57.07 -1.19
C TRP A 140 26.34 57.25 -2.59
#